data_914edff9dddd78beec0097f45ece3e46
#
_entry.id   914edff9dddd78beec0097f45ece3e46
#
_cell.length_a   1.000
_cell.length_b   1.000
_cell.length_c   1.000
_cell.angle_alpha   90.00
_cell.angle_beta   90.00
_cell.angle_gamma   90.00
#
_symmetry.space_group_name_H-M   'P 1'
#
loop_
_entity.id
_entity.type
_entity.pdbx_description
1 polymer ?
#
loop_
_entity_poly.entity_id
_entity_poly.type
_entity_poly.pdbx_seq_one_letter_code
_entity_poly.pdbx_strand_id
1 'polypeptide(L)'
;MTTFCVIPPSGMCPLEDKLVPLCERSLKEGEAMAYTRAEVDVSAFKNFLLDSNPEIWEDAYHAKENVALTRPAHDAWGIKKIVFTFCDDFMLKVLDLPFSQSEEWRQHLLPIYEAIGVPEHRIIRSLLASMPPGVDIPVHHDTGLWVKHTHRVHVAIYTDVDKVHFQVGHTDDTVNKYSFEEGRIVELNNQAKHAVQNTWDKHRIHLIFDYVDEGYPLERFVVEKGEEVVSTK
;
A
#
# COMPACT_ATOMS: atom_id res chain seq x y z
N MET A 1 -4.60 -18.13 -20.85
CA MET A 1 -3.49 -17.15 -20.75
C MET A 1 -4.01 -15.80 -21.17
N THR A 2 -4.39 -14.98 -20.23
CA THR A 2 -4.83 -13.62 -20.51
C THR A 2 -3.66 -12.70 -20.15
N THR A 3 -2.85 -12.38 -21.15
CA THR A 3 -1.71 -11.46 -21.00
C THR A 3 -2.25 -10.04 -20.99
N PHE A 4 -2.31 -9.42 -19.82
CA PHE A 4 -2.65 -8.00 -19.73
C PHE A 4 -1.38 -7.17 -19.99
N CYS A 5 -1.11 -6.90 -21.25
CA CYS A 5 -0.08 -5.94 -21.64
C CYS A 5 -0.73 -4.57 -21.80
N VAL A 6 -0.33 -3.60 -20.98
CA VAL A 6 -0.82 -2.23 -21.09
C VAL A 6 0.39 -1.30 -21.22
N ILE A 7 0.83 -1.11 -22.44
CA ILE A 7 1.70 0.01 -22.81
C ILE A 7 0.99 0.77 -23.92
N PRO A 8 0.58 2.02 -23.71
CA PRO A 8 0.28 2.88 -24.83
C PRO A 8 1.60 3.26 -25.53
N PRO A 9 1.66 3.24 -26.87
CA PRO A 9 2.90 3.48 -27.62
C PRO A 9 3.37 4.94 -27.67
N SER A 10 2.77 5.84 -26.92
CA SER A 10 3.19 7.24 -26.87
C SER A 10 2.99 7.78 -25.46
N GLY A 11 4.05 8.28 -24.86
CA GLY A 11 4.17 8.75 -23.48
C GLY A 11 3.20 9.86 -23.01
N MET A 12 1.95 9.88 -23.46
CA MET A 12 0.87 10.70 -22.94
C MET A 12 -0.16 9.78 -22.30
N CYS A 13 -0.45 10.02 -21.03
CA CYS A 13 -1.56 9.40 -20.32
C CYS A 13 -2.87 9.80 -21.01
N PRO A 14 -3.69 8.85 -21.51
CA PRO A 14 -4.97 9.19 -22.16
C PRO A 14 -5.98 9.85 -21.21
N LEU A 15 -5.65 10.02 -19.96
CA LEU A 15 -6.50 10.58 -18.93
C LEU A 15 -5.99 11.90 -18.33
N GLU A 16 -4.85 12.44 -18.75
CA GLU A 16 -4.40 13.74 -18.20
C GLU A 16 -5.47 14.82 -18.32
N ASP A 17 -6.30 14.77 -19.37
CA ASP A 17 -7.43 15.71 -19.56
C ASP A 17 -8.71 15.31 -18.78
N LYS A 18 -8.78 14.10 -18.21
CA LYS A 18 -9.98 13.58 -17.53
C LYS A 18 -9.79 13.36 -16.02
N LEU A 19 -8.55 13.27 -15.59
CA LEU A 19 -8.23 13.17 -14.17
C LEU A 19 -8.22 14.60 -13.62
N VAL A 20 -9.26 14.96 -12.87
CA VAL A 20 -9.17 16.12 -12.01
C VAL A 20 -8.05 15.79 -11.01
N PRO A 21 -6.92 16.55 -11.02
CA PRO A 21 -5.91 16.33 -10.01
C PRO A 21 -6.61 16.39 -8.66
N LEU A 22 -6.43 15.37 -7.80
CA LEU A 22 -6.75 15.50 -6.39
C LEU A 22 -5.94 16.71 -5.92
N CYS A 23 -6.56 17.88 -5.95
CA CYS A 23 -6.01 19.17 -5.60
C CYS A 23 -4.49 19.12 -5.70
N GLU A 24 -3.87 20.02 -6.45
CA GLU A 24 -2.45 20.22 -6.24
C GLU A 24 -2.24 20.23 -4.72
N ARG A 25 -1.96 19.04 -4.16
CA ARG A 25 -1.42 18.92 -2.82
C ARG A 25 -0.01 19.46 -2.93
N SER A 26 0.05 20.72 -3.41
CA SER A 26 1.22 21.50 -3.25
C SER A 26 1.48 21.40 -1.75
N LEU A 27 2.63 20.88 -1.40
CA LEU A 27 3.17 20.90 -0.05
C LEU A 27 3.20 22.37 0.38
N LYS A 28 2.04 22.92 0.76
CA LYS A 28 1.96 24.26 1.32
C LYS A 28 2.68 24.20 2.65
N GLU A 29 3.59 25.11 2.84
CA GLU A 29 4.24 25.31 4.13
C GLU A 29 3.16 25.33 5.21
N GLY A 30 3.22 24.34 6.15
CA GLY A 30 2.22 24.20 7.22
C GLY A 30 1.19 23.07 7.05
N GLU A 31 1.11 22.36 5.92
CA GLU A 31 0.26 21.17 5.82
C GLU A 31 0.88 19.98 6.52
N ALA A 32 0.06 19.19 7.22
CA ALA A 32 0.51 17.97 7.88
C ALA A 32 0.96 16.94 6.84
N MET A 33 2.20 16.43 6.97
CA MET A 33 2.76 15.39 6.10
C MET A 33 2.14 14.02 6.36
N ALA A 34 1.64 13.81 7.57
CA ALA A 34 0.89 12.64 8.00
C ALA A 34 -0.12 13.04 9.08
N TYR A 35 -1.28 12.41 9.09
CA TYR A 35 -2.30 12.65 10.12
C TYR A 35 -3.13 11.41 10.39
N THR A 36 -3.53 11.26 11.66
CA THR A 36 -4.40 10.16 12.09
C THR A 36 -5.83 10.40 11.58
N ARG A 37 -6.37 9.38 10.90
CA ARG A 37 -7.76 9.36 10.41
C ARG A 37 -8.72 8.75 11.43
N ALA A 38 -8.30 7.61 12.00
CA ALA A 38 -9.07 6.83 12.96
C ALA A 38 -8.15 5.87 13.72
N GLU A 39 -8.74 5.14 14.66
CA GLU A 39 -8.15 3.98 15.31
C GLU A 39 -9.10 2.81 15.18
N VAL A 40 -8.57 1.60 15.00
CA VAL A 40 -9.33 0.35 14.88
C VAL A 40 -8.61 -0.77 15.63
N ASP A 41 -9.38 -1.69 16.22
CA ASP A 41 -8.79 -2.89 16.82
C ASP A 41 -8.29 -3.84 15.73
N VAL A 42 -6.99 -4.04 15.66
CA VAL A 42 -6.33 -4.96 14.72
C VAL A 42 -5.89 -6.27 15.37
N SER A 43 -6.28 -6.53 16.62
CA SER A 43 -5.81 -7.70 17.39
C SER A 43 -6.13 -9.01 16.69
N ALA A 44 -7.34 -9.15 16.13
CA ALA A 44 -7.74 -10.34 15.38
C ALA A 44 -6.90 -10.52 14.12
N PHE A 45 -6.64 -9.44 13.38
CA PHE A 45 -5.79 -9.48 12.18
C PHE A 45 -4.33 -9.81 12.52
N LYS A 46 -3.79 -9.18 13.57
CA LYS A 46 -2.44 -9.48 14.07
C LYS A 46 -2.30 -10.96 14.42
N ASN A 47 -3.22 -11.50 15.22
CA ASN A 47 -3.18 -12.91 15.61
C ASN A 47 -3.29 -13.83 14.40
N PHE A 48 -4.20 -13.55 13.48
CA PHE A 48 -4.31 -14.28 12.21
C PHE A 48 -2.97 -14.36 11.47
N LEU A 49 -2.26 -13.23 11.33
CA LEU A 49 -0.97 -13.18 10.64
C LEU A 49 0.15 -13.91 11.39
N LEU A 50 0.18 -13.81 12.72
CA LEU A 50 1.21 -14.44 13.54
C LEU A 50 1.01 -15.97 13.70
N ASP A 51 -0.24 -16.43 13.66
CA ASP A 51 -0.60 -17.84 13.78
C ASP A 51 -0.62 -18.57 12.42
N SER A 52 -0.59 -17.81 11.31
CA SER A 52 -0.59 -18.38 9.96
C SER A 52 0.73 -19.07 9.63
N ASN A 53 0.67 -20.02 8.68
CA ASN A 53 1.87 -20.65 8.13
C ASN A 53 2.81 -19.56 7.57
N PRO A 54 4.09 -19.49 7.97
CA PRO A 54 5.07 -18.52 7.46
C PRO A 54 5.19 -18.49 5.93
N GLU A 55 4.82 -19.56 5.23
CA GLU A 55 4.81 -19.63 3.77
C GLU A 55 3.91 -18.58 3.12
N ILE A 56 2.90 -18.03 3.84
CA ILE A 56 2.04 -16.95 3.30
C ILE A 56 2.82 -15.69 2.90
N TRP A 57 4.07 -15.57 3.33
CA TRP A 57 4.96 -14.47 2.98
C TRP A 57 5.90 -14.80 1.80
N GLU A 58 5.85 -16.01 1.26
CA GLU A 58 6.76 -16.46 0.20
C GLU A 58 6.15 -16.29 -1.20
N ASP A 59 6.96 -15.80 -2.15
CA ASP A 59 6.51 -15.58 -3.54
C ASP A 59 6.00 -16.88 -4.19
N ALA A 60 6.59 -18.03 -3.84
CA ALA A 60 6.13 -19.31 -4.35
C ALA A 60 4.72 -19.68 -3.85
N TYR A 61 4.35 -19.27 -2.63
CA TYR A 61 2.99 -19.42 -2.11
C TYR A 61 2.02 -18.50 -2.86
N HIS A 62 2.40 -17.24 -3.09
CA HIS A 62 1.58 -16.30 -3.84
C HIS A 62 1.37 -16.72 -5.29
N ALA A 63 2.39 -17.25 -5.96
CA ALA A 63 2.26 -17.76 -7.32
C ALA A 63 1.20 -18.88 -7.47
N LYS A 64 0.90 -19.58 -6.39
CA LYS A 64 -0.06 -20.68 -6.35
C LYS A 64 -1.43 -20.29 -5.80
N GLU A 65 -1.48 -19.56 -4.68
CA GLU A 65 -2.70 -19.31 -3.91
C GLU A 65 -3.25 -17.87 -4.11
N ASN A 66 -2.40 -16.98 -4.63
CA ASN A 66 -2.72 -15.59 -4.93
C ASN A 66 -2.11 -15.22 -6.28
N VAL A 67 -1.39 -14.11 -6.36
CA VAL A 67 -0.54 -13.72 -7.48
C VAL A 67 0.76 -13.14 -6.94
N ALA A 68 1.90 -13.66 -7.41
CA ALA A 68 3.20 -13.07 -7.11
C ALA A 68 3.43 -11.82 -7.95
N LEU A 69 3.73 -10.70 -7.28
CA LEU A 69 4.01 -9.43 -7.93
C LEU A 69 5.41 -8.94 -7.55
N THR A 70 6.25 -8.73 -8.56
CA THR A 70 7.59 -8.14 -8.36
C THR A 70 7.46 -6.66 -8.01
N ARG A 71 8.10 -6.25 -6.92
CA ARG A 71 8.20 -4.86 -6.46
C ARG A 71 9.67 -4.54 -6.17
N PRO A 72 10.46 -4.14 -7.18
CA PRO A 72 11.93 -4.11 -7.09
C PRO A 72 12.49 -3.39 -5.86
N ALA A 73 11.90 -2.27 -5.45
CA ALA A 73 12.36 -1.55 -4.26
C ALA A 73 12.12 -2.37 -2.97
N HIS A 74 10.92 -2.92 -2.81
CA HIS A 74 10.58 -3.78 -1.67
C HIS A 74 11.46 -5.04 -1.63
N ASP A 75 11.64 -5.66 -2.80
CA ASP A 75 12.42 -6.89 -2.93
C ASP A 75 13.91 -6.62 -2.61
N ALA A 76 14.47 -5.48 -3.04
CA ALA A 76 15.83 -5.06 -2.73
C ALA A 76 16.08 -4.84 -1.24
N TRP A 77 15.05 -4.44 -0.48
CA TRP A 77 15.12 -4.28 0.98
C TRP A 77 14.71 -5.54 1.75
N GLY A 78 14.43 -6.64 1.07
CA GLY A 78 13.98 -7.89 1.68
C GLY A 78 12.59 -7.80 2.33
N ILE A 79 11.78 -6.82 1.94
CA ILE A 79 10.41 -6.66 2.44
C ILE A 79 9.53 -7.72 1.79
N LYS A 80 8.89 -8.55 2.62
CA LYS A 80 7.88 -9.49 2.18
C LYS A 80 6.53 -8.80 2.05
N LYS A 81 5.70 -9.26 1.12
CA LYS A 81 4.44 -8.61 0.80
C LYS A 81 3.32 -9.61 0.53
N ILE A 82 2.11 -9.27 0.93
CA ILE A 82 0.88 -9.94 0.53
C ILE A 82 0.03 -8.89 -0.18
N VAL A 83 -0.19 -9.03 -1.47
CA VAL A 83 -0.92 -8.05 -2.28
C VAL A 83 -2.37 -8.48 -2.44
N PHE A 84 -3.30 -7.56 -2.16
CA PHE A 84 -4.75 -7.77 -2.29
C PHE A 84 -5.30 -7.12 -3.56
N THR A 85 -4.93 -5.87 -3.79
CA THR A 85 -5.39 -5.08 -4.94
C THR A 85 -4.19 -4.34 -5.53
N PHE A 86 -4.13 -4.28 -6.84
CA PHE A 86 -3.04 -3.64 -7.57
C PHE A 86 -3.57 -2.82 -8.74
N CYS A 87 -2.98 -1.67 -9.00
CA CYS A 87 -3.19 -0.91 -10.24
C CYS A 87 -1.84 -0.57 -10.87
N ASP A 88 -1.84 -0.38 -12.19
CA ASP A 88 -0.71 0.18 -12.90
C ASP A 88 -0.51 1.68 -12.58
N ASP A 89 0.54 2.29 -13.11
CA ASP A 89 0.84 3.71 -12.88
C ASP A 89 -0.20 4.66 -13.48
N PHE A 90 -1.02 4.21 -14.43
CA PHE A 90 -2.07 5.00 -15.08
C PHE A 90 -3.43 4.91 -14.39
N MET A 91 -3.54 4.07 -13.33
CA MET A 91 -4.77 3.85 -12.53
C MET A 91 -6.00 3.42 -13.35
N LEU A 92 -5.82 2.99 -14.59
CA LEU A 92 -6.92 2.63 -15.48
C LEU A 92 -7.51 1.27 -15.16
N LYS A 93 -6.64 0.34 -14.78
CA LYS A 93 -7.01 -1.03 -14.49
C LYS A 93 -6.64 -1.38 -13.06
N VAL A 94 -7.64 -1.69 -12.29
CA VAL A 94 -7.48 -2.19 -10.93
C VAL A 94 -7.68 -3.69 -10.95
N LEU A 95 -6.71 -4.41 -10.44
CA LEU A 95 -6.72 -5.86 -10.34
C LEU A 95 -7.04 -6.27 -8.92
N ASP A 96 -8.14 -6.97 -8.73
CA ASP A 96 -8.51 -7.58 -7.46
C ASP A 96 -7.97 -9.01 -7.44
N LEU A 97 -6.95 -9.23 -6.61
CA LEU A 97 -6.26 -10.51 -6.53
C LEU A 97 -7.04 -11.51 -5.67
N PRO A 98 -6.80 -12.82 -5.78
CA PRO A 98 -7.58 -13.85 -5.10
C PRO A 98 -7.79 -13.62 -3.61
N PHE A 99 -6.78 -13.13 -2.89
CA PHE A 99 -6.91 -12.86 -1.46
C PHE A 99 -7.87 -11.71 -1.14
N SER A 100 -8.01 -10.70 -2.03
CA SER A 100 -9.01 -9.66 -1.84
C SER A 100 -10.45 -10.18 -1.95
N GLN A 101 -10.65 -11.32 -2.59
CA GLN A 101 -11.95 -11.96 -2.77
C GLN A 101 -12.26 -13.02 -1.69
N SER A 102 -11.25 -13.42 -0.92
CA SER A 102 -11.39 -14.43 0.13
C SER A 102 -12.00 -13.84 1.40
N GLU A 103 -13.06 -14.46 1.93
CA GLU A 103 -13.68 -14.05 3.20
C GLU A 103 -12.68 -14.12 4.37
N GLU A 104 -11.75 -15.06 4.33
CA GLU A 104 -10.69 -15.21 5.31
C GLU A 104 -9.86 -13.92 5.48
N TRP A 105 -9.61 -13.19 4.39
CA TRP A 105 -8.86 -11.93 4.40
C TRP A 105 -9.78 -10.72 4.55
N ARG A 106 -10.93 -10.74 3.87
CA ARG A 106 -11.88 -9.61 3.85
C ARG A 106 -12.39 -9.24 5.23
N GLN A 107 -12.66 -10.21 6.09
CA GLN A 107 -13.08 -9.97 7.47
C GLN A 107 -12.10 -9.10 8.27
N HIS A 108 -10.82 -9.05 7.87
CA HIS A 108 -9.78 -8.22 8.49
C HIS A 108 -9.56 -6.89 7.78
N LEU A 109 -9.77 -6.85 6.47
CA LEU A 109 -9.54 -5.65 5.64
C LEU A 109 -10.71 -4.67 5.71
N LEU A 110 -11.95 -5.16 5.54
CA LEU A 110 -13.14 -4.32 5.42
C LEU A 110 -13.36 -3.42 6.64
N PRO A 111 -13.23 -3.88 7.89
CA PRO A 111 -13.39 -3.00 9.06
C PRO A 111 -12.42 -1.83 9.07
N ILE A 112 -11.21 -2.01 8.52
CA ILE A 112 -10.20 -0.96 8.43
C ILE A 112 -10.61 0.11 7.39
N TYR A 113 -11.08 -0.31 6.22
CA TYR A 113 -11.55 0.61 5.19
C TYR A 113 -12.79 1.39 5.65
N GLU A 114 -13.73 0.69 6.29
CA GLU A 114 -14.96 1.27 6.84
C GLU A 114 -14.70 2.29 7.94
N ALA A 115 -13.69 2.07 8.78
CA ALA A 115 -13.34 2.97 9.88
C ALA A 115 -13.01 4.40 9.41
N ILE A 116 -12.61 4.57 8.15
CA ILE A 116 -12.36 5.88 7.54
C ILE A 116 -13.36 6.25 6.42
N GLY A 117 -14.44 5.47 6.29
CA GLY A 117 -15.51 5.71 5.32
C GLY A 117 -15.10 5.49 3.87
N VAL A 118 -14.11 4.63 3.61
CA VAL A 118 -13.64 4.32 2.24
C VAL A 118 -14.25 3.00 1.78
N PRO A 119 -15.17 3.03 0.79
CA PRO A 119 -15.72 1.81 0.23
C PRO A 119 -14.65 1.06 -0.56
N GLU A 120 -14.72 -0.28 -0.51
CA GLU A 120 -13.73 -1.17 -1.13
C GLU A 120 -13.50 -0.89 -2.63
N HIS A 121 -14.56 -0.55 -3.36
CA HIS A 121 -14.45 -0.26 -4.79
C HIS A 121 -13.58 0.96 -5.13
N ARG A 122 -13.25 1.80 -4.14
CA ARG A 122 -12.35 2.95 -4.30
C ARG A 122 -10.89 2.62 -3.97
N ILE A 123 -10.62 1.44 -3.37
CA ILE A 123 -9.26 0.98 -3.12
C ILE A 123 -8.65 0.55 -4.45
N ILE A 124 -7.50 1.11 -4.80
CA ILE A 124 -6.81 0.80 -6.06
C ILE A 124 -5.51 0.03 -5.86
N ARG A 125 -4.93 0.15 -4.69
CA ARG A 125 -3.77 -0.66 -4.23
C ARG A 125 -3.98 -1.02 -2.78
N SER A 126 -3.70 -2.27 -2.43
CA SER A 126 -3.72 -2.71 -1.04
C SER A 126 -2.76 -3.88 -0.85
N LEU A 127 -1.91 -3.77 0.16
CA LEU A 127 -0.94 -4.81 0.49
C LEU A 127 -0.56 -4.78 1.97
N LEU A 128 -0.20 -5.94 2.50
CA LEU A 128 0.60 -6.05 3.72
C LEU A 128 2.08 -6.00 3.34
N ALA A 129 2.84 -5.21 4.09
CA ALA A 129 4.29 -5.14 3.99
C ALA A 129 4.92 -5.58 5.31
N SER A 130 5.69 -6.65 5.27
CA SER A 130 6.44 -7.20 6.40
C SER A 130 7.91 -6.82 6.26
N MET A 131 8.35 -5.89 7.10
CA MET A 131 9.71 -5.34 7.12
C MET A 131 10.56 -6.10 8.14
N PRO A 132 11.63 -6.81 7.71
CA PRO A 132 12.48 -7.59 8.60
C PRO A 132 13.21 -6.76 9.65
N PRO A 133 13.74 -7.40 10.71
CA PRO A 133 14.67 -6.79 11.64
C PRO A 133 15.89 -6.19 10.94
N GLY A 134 16.33 -5.00 11.41
CA GLY A 134 17.55 -4.34 10.94
C GLY A 134 17.42 -3.67 9.56
N VAL A 135 16.27 -3.72 8.91
CA VAL A 135 16.07 -3.04 7.63
C VAL A 135 15.93 -1.53 7.84
N ASP A 136 16.60 -0.78 6.97
CA ASP A 136 16.54 0.67 6.90
C ASP A 136 16.13 1.10 5.49
N ILE A 137 14.98 1.74 5.37
CA ILE A 137 14.50 2.37 4.14
C ILE A 137 14.89 3.84 4.20
N PRO A 138 15.86 4.29 3.40
CA PRO A 138 16.36 5.65 3.45
C PRO A 138 15.29 6.68 3.09
N VAL A 139 15.56 7.94 3.38
CA VAL A 139 14.67 9.06 3.04
C VAL A 139 14.40 9.09 1.54
N HIS A 140 13.15 9.00 1.16
CA HIS A 140 12.67 9.00 -0.22
C HIS A 140 11.27 9.64 -0.30
N HIS A 141 10.74 9.75 -1.49
CA HIS A 141 9.32 10.00 -1.76
C HIS A 141 8.83 8.97 -2.78
N ASP A 142 7.56 8.68 -2.76
CA ASP A 142 6.98 7.79 -3.75
C ASP A 142 6.93 8.45 -5.12
N THR A 143 7.11 7.64 -6.16
CA THR A 143 7.06 8.07 -7.55
C THR A 143 6.02 7.26 -8.31
N GLY A 144 5.46 7.87 -9.35
CA GLY A 144 4.41 7.28 -10.17
C GLY A 144 3.26 8.24 -10.38
N LEU A 145 2.51 8.08 -11.46
CA LEU A 145 1.38 8.97 -11.76
C LEU A 145 0.28 8.85 -10.70
N TRP A 146 0.02 7.62 -10.24
CA TRP A 146 -0.98 7.32 -9.23
C TRP A 146 -0.75 8.05 -7.89
N VAL A 147 0.50 8.35 -7.54
CA VAL A 147 0.87 9.05 -6.31
C VAL A 147 0.19 10.43 -6.19
N LYS A 148 -0.03 11.10 -7.33
CA LYS A 148 -0.65 12.43 -7.37
C LYS A 148 -2.18 12.39 -7.25
N HIS A 149 -2.77 11.23 -7.46
CA HIS A 149 -4.21 11.04 -7.61
C HIS A 149 -4.81 10.15 -6.50
N THR A 150 -4.02 9.78 -5.50
CA THR A 150 -4.46 8.86 -4.45
C THR A 150 -4.18 9.38 -3.06
N HIS A 151 -5.00 8.92 -2.14
CA HIS A 151 -4.76 9.00 -0.72
C HIS A 151 -4.01 7.75 -0.28
N ARG A 152 -2.83 7.90 0.29
CA ARG A 152 -2.08 6.77 0.86
C ARG A 152 -2.35 6.63 2.34
N VAL A 153 -2.75 5.44 2.75
CA VAL A 153 -3.03 5.10 4.14
C VAL A 153 -2.10 3.99 4.61
N HIS A 154 -1.58 4.16 5.80
CA HIS A 154 -0.82 3.15 6.54
C HIS A 154 -1.56 2.78 7.82
N VAL A 155 -1.63 1.49 8.11
CA VAL A 155 -2.15 0.96 9.38
C VAL A 155 -1.12 0.00 9.95
N ALA A 156 -0.65 0.28 11.15
CA ALA A 156 0.26 -0.62 11.83
C ALA A 156 -0.53 -1.82 12.36
N ILE A 157 -0.21 -3.02 11.88
CA ILE A 157 -0.82 -4.28 12.34
C ILE A 157 0.04 -4.93 13.42
N TYR A 158 1.37 -4.89 13.25
CA TYR A 158 2.32 -5.40 14.22
C TYR A 158 3.57 -4.52 14.23
N THR A 159 3.81 -3.84 15.35
CA THR A 159 4.90 -2.87 15.48
C THR A 159 5.30 -2.68 16.94
N ASP A 160 6.46 -2.08 17.16
CA ASP A 160 6.93 -1.55 18.42
C ASP A 160 7.33 -0.09 18.20
N VAL A 161 6.61 0.84 18.82
CA VAL A 161 6.79 2.30 18.61
C VAL A 161 8.13 2.84 19.08
N ASP A 162 8.80 2.12 19.98
CA ASP A 162 10.13 2.50 20.49
C ASP A 162 11.25 1.96 19.61
N LYS A 163 10.97 0.95 18.79
CA LYS A 163 11.94 0.22 17.96
C LYS A 163 11.79 0.47 16.48
N VAL A 164 10.58 0.83 16.03
CA VAL A 164 10.31 1.15 14.63
C VAL A 164 10.24 2.67 14.47
N HIS A 165 11.17 3.23 13.72
CA HIS A 165 11.28 4.67 13.52
C HIS A 165 10.75 5.05 12.15
N PHE A 166 9.54 5.56 12.10
CA PHE A 166 8.97 6.17 10.91
C PHE A 166 9.21 7.67 10.95
N GLN A 167 9.64 8.25 9.83
CA GLN A 167 9.94 9.67 9.71
C GLN A 167 9.25 10.27 8.50
N VAL A 168 8.73 11.49 8.62
CA VAL A 168 8.11 12.23 7.52
C VAL A 168 8.54 13.70 7.57
N GLY A 169 8.62 14.34 6.40
CA GLY A 169 9.00 15.75 6.31
C GLY A 169 8.92 16.30 4.88
N HIS A 170 9.20 17.57 4.71
CA HIS A 170 9.22 18.22 3.40
C HIS A 170 10.49 17.93 2.61
N THR A 171 11.62 17.93 3.28
CA THR A 171 12.96 17.72 2.72
C THR A 171 13.70 16.65 3.50
N ASP A 172 14.81 16.19 2.97
CA ASP A 172 15.67 15.19 3.65
C ASP A 172 16.12 15.64 5.03
N ASP A 173 16.32 16.97 5.23
CA ASP A 173 16.78 17.56 6.49
C ASP A 173 15.65 17.87 7.48
N THR A 174 14.38 17.81 7.05
CA THR A 174 13.22 18.18 7.87
C THR A 174 12.35 17.01 8.27
N VAL A 175 12.79 15.76 8.01
CA VAL A 175 12.04 14.57 8.45
C VAL A 175 12.05 14.44 9.96
N ASN A 176 10.88 14.24 10.54
CA ASN A 176 10.68 14.07 11.97
C ASN A 176 9.98 12.74 12.26
N LYS A 177 10.25 12.21 13.46
CA LYS A 177 9.61 10.95 13.90
C LYS A 177 8.10 11.12 13.94
N TYR A 178 7.40 10.16 13.36
CA TYR A 178 5.96 9.98 13.45
C TYR A 178 5.66 8.62 14.06
N SER A 179 4.81 8.58 15.10
CA SER A 179 4.51 7.35 15.82
C SER A 179 3.32 6.61 15.20
N PHE A 180 3.50 5.32 14.95
CA PHE A 180 2.47 4.43 14.46
C PHE A 180 2.18 3.36 15.52
N GLU A 181 1.19 3.59 16.39
CA GLU A 181 0.68 2.56 17.28
C GLU A 181 -0.16 1.54 16.48
N GLU A 182 -0.22 0.31 16.98
CA GLU A 182 -1.06 -0.74 16.38
C GLU A 182 -2.53 -0.28 16.31
N GLY A 183 -3.14 -0.47 15.13
CA GLY A 183 -4.51 -0.04 14.86
C GLY A 183 -4.69 1.44 14.49
N ARG A 184 -3.66 2.27 14.61
CA ARG A 184 -3.73 3.66 14.16
C ARG A 184 -3.74 3.74 12.64
N ILE A 185 -4.79 4.35 12.08
CA ILE A 185 -4.95 4.60 10.66
C ILE A 185 -4.42 5.99 10.33
N VAL A 186 -3.36 6.04 9.56
CA VAL A 186 -2.66 7.29 9.22
C VAL A 186 -2.69 7.51 7.72
N GLU A 187 -3.19 8.66 7.30
CA GLU A 187 -3.02 9.12 5.94
C GLU A 187 -1.69 9.85 5.81
N LEU A 188 -0.90 9.43 4.84
CA LEU A 188 0.44 9.95 4.55
C LEU A 188 0.41 10.71 3.22
N ASN A 189 0.95 11.92 3.21
CA ASN A 189 1.29 12.54 1.93
C ASN A 189 2.50 11.82 1.32
N ASN A 190 2.22 10.92 0.39
CA ASN A 190 3.23 10.07 -0.25
C ASN A 190 4.18 10.82 -1.21
N GLN A 191 3.89 12.08 -1.52
CA GLN A 191 4.81 12.99 -2.23
C GLN A 191 5.81 13.66 -1.27
N ALA A 192 5.55 13.61 0.04
CA ALA A 192 6.48 14.07 1.06
C ALA A 192 7.62 13.08 1.28
N LYS A 193 8.72 13.57 1.81
CA LYS A 193 9.87 12.74 2.20
C LYS A 193 9.50 11.88 3.40
N HIS A 194 9.83 10.60 3.32
CA HIS A 194 9.63 9.67 4.42
C HIS A 194 10.72 8.60 4.45
N ALA A 195 10.92 8.04 5.62
CA ALA A 195 11.89 6.98 5.89
C ALA A 195 11.36 6.04 6.95
N VAL A 196 11.85 4.81 6.96
CA VAL A 196 11.48 3.82 7.99
C VAL A 196 12.71 3.00 8.38
N GLN A 197 12.96 2.90 9.68
CA GLN A 197 13.99 2.03 10.23
C GLN A 197 13.35 1.03 11.21
N ASN A 198 13.62 -0.25 11.05
CA ASN A 198 13.22 -1.28 11.99
C ASN A 198 14.41 -1.74 12.83
N THR A 199 14.55 -1.20 14.04
CA THR A 199 15.56 -1.63 15.02
C THR A 199 15.07 -2.74 15.96
N TRP A 200 13.81 -3.18 15.77
CA TRP A 200 13.22 -4.27 16.52
C TRP A 200 13.81 -5.62 16.09
N ASP A 201 13.78 -6.60 16.98
CA ASP A 201 14.19 -7.98 16.71
C ASP A 201 13.10 -8.83 16.02
N LYS A 202 11.98 -8.19 15.66
CA LYS A 202 10.84 -8.81 14.96
C LYS A 202 10.50 -8.08 13.68
N HIS A 203 9.71 -8.74 12.85
CA HIS A 203 9.15 -8.12 11.66
C HIS A 203 8.12 -7.03 12.05
N ARG A 204 8.19 -5.89 11.41
CA ARG A 204 7.13 -4.89 11.46
C ARG A 204 6.17 -5.14 10.31
N ILE A 205 4.84 -5.21 10.60
CA ILE A 205 3.81 -5.46 9.58
C ILE A 205 2.87 -4.26 9.51
N HIS A 206 2.76 -3.66 8.34
CA HIS A 206 1.77 -2.62 8.05
C HIS A 206 0.86 -3.06 6.90
N LEU A 207 -0.44 -2.75 7.03
CA LEU A 207 -1.34 -2.65 5.89
C LEU A 207 -1.13 -1.28 5.26
N ILE A 208 -0.88 -1.26 3.95
CA ILE A 208 -0.71 -0.05 3.15
C ILE A 208 -1.75 -0.12 2.04
N PHE A 209 -2.55 0.92 1.89
CA PHE A 209 -3.49 0.99 0.78
C PHE A 209 -3.62 2.40 0.22
N ASP A 210 -3.95 2.45 -1.05
CA ASP A 210 -4.21 3.68 -1.78
C ASP A 210 -5.65 3.66 -2.29
N TYR A 211 -6.35 4.77 -2.10
CA TYR A 211 -7.70 4.93 -2.60
C TYR A 211 -7.86 6.25 -3.37
N VAL A 212 -8.88 6.31 -4.22
CA VAL A 212 -9.24 7.51 -4.98
C VAL A 212 -10.53 8.12 -4.47
N ASP A 213 -10.78 9.38 -4.82
CA ASP A 213 -12.06 10.05 -4.57
C ASP A 213 -13.18 9.44 -5.40
N GLU A 214 -14.41 9.74 -5.02
CA GLU A 214 -15.59 9.31 -5.77
C GLU A 214 -15.59 9.89 -7.19
N GLY A 215 -16.07 9.10 -8.15
CA GLY A 215 -16.17 9.52 -9.55
C GLY A 215 -14.94 9.25 -10.41
N TYR A 216 -13.88 8.67 -9.87
CA TYR A 216 -12.76 8.22 -10.69
C TYR A 216 -13.19 7.10 -11.64
N PRO A 217 -12.81 7.16 -12.94
CA PRO A 217 -13.22 6.19 -13.95
C PRO A 217 -12.36 4.92 -13.88
N LEU A 218 -12.58 4.10 -12.85
CA LEU A 218 -11.84 2.86 -12.64
C LEU A 218 -12.49 1.69 -13.39
N GLU A 219 -11.68 0.89 -14.06
CA GLU A 219 -12.05 -0.44 -14.53
C GLU A 219 -11.45 -1.49 -13.60
N ARG A 220 -12.28 -2.37 -13.05
CA ARG A 220 -11.84 -3.41 -12.11
C ARG A 220 -11.94 -4.80 -12.76
N PHE A 221 -10.93 -5.61 -12.48
CA PHE A 221 -10.82 -6.97 -12.99
C PHE A 221 -10.48 -7.91 -11.83
N VAL A 222 -11.29 -8.94 -11.65
CA VAL A 222 -10.96 -10.03 -10.72
C VAL A 222 -9.95 -10.94 -11.41
N VAL A 223 -8.85 -11.23 -10.71
CA VAL A 223 -7.79 -12.12 -11.17
C VAL A 223 -7.96 -13.46 -10.49
N GLU A 224 -7.95 -14.53 -11.28
CA GLU A 224 -8.08 -15.89 -10.75
C GLU A 224 -6.73 -16.47 -10.32
N LYS A 225 -6.76 -17.48 -9.44
CA LYS A 225 -5.55 -18.21 -9.03
C LYS A 225 -4.83 -18.81 -10.24
N GLY A 226 -3.53 -18.65 -10.27
CA GLY A 226 -2.67 -19.18 -11.34
C GLY A 226 -2.65 -18.35 -12.62
N GLU A 227 -3.32 -17.20 -12.67
CA GLU A 227 -3.14 -16.23 -13.73
C GLU A 227 -1.80 -15.51 -13.57
N GLU A 228 -1.18 -15.18 -14.70
CA GLU A 228 0.06 -14.43 -14.74
C GLU A 228 -0.24 -12.94 -14.90
N VAL A 229 0.13 -12.15 -13.90
CA VAL A 229 0.04 -10.69 -13.96
C VAL A 229 1.43 -10.12 -14.20
N VAL A 230 1.61 -9.51 -15.36
CA VAL A 230 2.85 -8.81 -15.71
C VAL A 230 2.69 -7.34 -15.35
N SER A 231 3.38 -6.93 -14.28
CA SER A 231 3.54 -5.51 -13.97
C SER A 231 4.56 -4.91 -14.92
N THR A 232 4.10 -4.14 -15.89
CA THR A 232 5.01 -3.31 -16.71
C THR A 232 5.28 -2.01 -15.95
N LYS A 233 6.55 -1.77 -15.66
CA LYS A 233 7.04 -0.45 -15.24
C LYS A 233 7.26 0.42 -16.44
#